data_5b1233de05651e45237098d76233f781
#
_entry.id   5b1233de05651e45237098d76233f781
#
_cell.length_a   1.000
_cell.length_b   1.000
_cell.length_c   1.000
_cell.angle_alpha   90.00
_cell.angle_beta   90.00
_cell.angle_gamma   90.00
#
_symmetry.space_group_name_H-M   'P 1'
#
loop_
_entity.id
_entity.type
_entity.pdbx_description
1 polymer ?
#
loop_
_entity_poly.entity_id
_entity_poly.type
_entity_poly.pdbx_seq_one_letter_code
_entity_poly.pdbx_strand_id
1 'polypeptide(L)'
;METIHKKSLSRSPRDMFFIAALLVTAVSVLFWSMPLMAASQKYFPSPEDALKGLVEAVKAKDKAALDQIFGPSGKELRSSDEVQAANEFEEFTKHVAEKTSLVKENDSRVIIHIGNENWPYPIPLVKKNGQWFFDTEAGKEEVLNRRIGEDELTAMLVCRTYVKAQREYILKDWDGDGILAYAQKLRSDPGKRNGLFWRHAQGEAASPLGELVAQARIEGYKKEKTVFKEQPVPFHGYYFKILTKQGEHTPGGKYDYIINGNMVGGFGLVAFPSNWGKSGVMTFIVNQRGKVYQKNLGPDTMKIAQEMQSYDPDETWTLVKE
;
A
#
# COMPACT_ATOMS: atom_id res chain seq x y z
N MET A 1 -59.80 58.93 -52.21
CA MET A 1 -58.96 57.93 -52.86
C MET A 1 -57.72 57.76 -52.01
N GLU A 2 -57.80 56.90 -50.98
CA GLU A 2 -56.67 56.55 -50.15
C GLU A 2 -56.83 55.13 -49.66
N THR A 3 -55.93 54.31 -50.04
CA THR A 3 -55.93 52.83 -49.84
C THR A 3 -55.35 52.49 -48.48
N ILE A 4 -56.15 51.88 -47.62
CA ILE A 4 -55.69 51.45 -46.31
C ILE A 4 -54.98 50.05 -46.46
N HIS A 5 -53.66 50.03 -46.16
CA HIS A 5 -52.88 48.86 -46.12
C HIS A 5 -53.05 48.10 -44.75
N LYS A 6 -53.64 46.88 -44.77
CA LYS A 6 -53.67 45.99 -43.66
C LYS A 6 -52.28 45.31 -43.52
N LYS A 7 -51.55 45.60 -42.46
CA LYS A 7 -50.34 44.84 -42.04
C LYS A 7 -50.75 43.57 -41.31
N SER A 8 -50.53 42.46 -41.96
CA SER A 8 -50.58 41.12 -41.34
C SER A 8 -49.35 40.92 -40.46
N LEU A 9 -49.54 40.71 -39.18
CA LEU A 9 -48.50 40.25 -38.23
C LEU A 9 -48.33 38.75 -38.35
N SER A 10 -47.34 38.31 -39.10
CA SER A 10 -46.88 36.92 -39.09
C SER A 10 -46.07 36.67 -37.83
N ARG A 11 -46.57 35.84 -36.93
CA ARG A 11 -45.77 35.34 -35.79
C ARG A 11 -44.77 34.32 -36.28
N SER A 12 -43.50 34.53 -35.99
CA SER A 12 -42.40 33.67 -36.29
C SER A 12 -42.48 32.35 -35.49
N PRO A 13 -42.15 31.18 -36.08
CA PRO A 13 -42.15 29.91 -35.39
C PRO A 13 -41.14 29.77 -34.24
N ARG A 14 -40.31 30.81 -34.02
CA ARG A 14 -39.27 30.80 -32.97
C ARG A 14 -39.79 30.97 -31.55
N ASP A 15 -40.95 31.61 -31.37
CA ASP A 15 -41.48 31.88 -30.02
C ASP A 15 -42.21 30.71 -29.38
N MET A 16 -42.51 29.65 -30.15
CA MET A 16 -43.18 28.44 -29.63
C MET A 16 -42.21 27.42 -29.09
N PHE A 17 -40.91 27.53 -29.37
CA PHE A 17 -39.91 26.57 -28.85
C PHE A 17 -39.36 26.96 -27.45
N PHE A 18 -39.49 28.18 -27.00
CA PHE A 18 -38.99 28.64 -25.69
C PHE A 18 -39.90 28.26 -24.51
N ILE A 19 -41.19 28.01 -24.74
CA ILE A 19 -42.12 27.66 -23.66
C ILE A 19 -42.13 26.16 -23.41
N ALA A 20 -41.81 25.33 -24.38
CA ALA A 20 -41.67 23.86 -24.20
C ALA A 20 -40.37 23.44 -23.52
N ALA A 21 -39.29 24.23 -23.64
CA ALA A 21 -37.98 23.94 -23.05
C ALA A 21 -37.92 24.24 -21.53
N LEU A 22 -38.78 25.10 -20.99
CA LEU A 22 -38.82 25.48 -19.58
C LEU A 22 -39.60 24.51 -18.69
N LEU A 23 -40.46 23.65 -19.27
CA LEU A 23 -41.23 22.63 -18.54
C LEU A 23 -40.55 21.27 -18.48
N VAL A 24 -39.54 20.97 -19.32
CA VAL A 24 -38.75 19.72 -19.29
C VAL A 24 -37.56 19.82 -18.33
N THR A 25 -37.07 21.02 -18.04
CA THR A 25 -35.92 21.20 -17.09
C THR A 25 -36.34 21.21 -15.62
N ALA A 26 -37.64 21.39 -15.31
CA ALA A 26 -38.12 21.38 -13.92
C ALA A 26 -38.40 19.97 -13.36
N VAL A 27 -38.52 18.94 -14.21
CA VAL A 27 -38.79 17.56 -13.78
C VAL A 27 -37.52 16.72 -13.61
N SER A 28 -36.39 17.18 -14.17
CA SER A 28 -35.12 16.41 -14.12
C SER A 28 -34.26 16.67 -12.85
N VAL A 29 -34.62 17.60 -11.98
CA VAL A 29 -33.82 17.93 -10.78
C VAL A 29 -34.35 17.26 -9.51
N LEU A 30 -35.49 16.59 -9.55
CA LEU A 30 -36.13 15.99 -8.37
C LEU A 30 -35.80 14.51 -8.13
N PHE A 31 -34.92 13.88 -8.92
CA PHE A 31 -34.64 12.44 -8.78
C PHE A 31 -33.21 12.07 -8.38
N TRP A 32 -32.35 13.01 -7.98
CA TRP A 32 -30.94 12.67 -7.66
C TRP A 32 -30.46 13.20 -6.31
N SER A 33 -31.27 13.12 -5.31
CA SER A 33 -30.83 13.12 -3.92
C SER A 33 -31.28 11.82 -3.25
N MET A 34 -30.87 10.65 -3.80
CA MET A 34 -30.77 9.51 -2.92
C MET A 34 -29.62 9.81 -1.96
N PRO A 35 -29.87 9.91 -0.65
CA PRO A 35 -28.77 9.94 0.29
C PRO A 35 -27.98 8.66 0.03
N LEU A 36 -26.70 8.78 -0.26
CA LEU A 36 -25.76 7.68 -0.18
C LEU A 36 -25.90 7.19 1.26
N MET A 37 -26.73 6.15 1.46
CA MET A 37 -26.88 5.52 2.77
C MET A 37 -25.51 4.99 3.11
N ALA A 38 -24.75 5.76 3.93
CA ALA A 38 -23.58 5.21 4.58
C ALA A 38 -24.03 3.90 5.20
N ALA A 39 -23.40 2.78 4.82
CA ALA A 39 -23.78 1.47 5.31
C ALA A 39 -23.78 1.54 6.84
N SER A 40 -24.96 1.47 7.45
CA SER A 40 -25.10 1.52 8.91
C SER A 40 -24.42 0.28 9.46
N GLN A 41 -23.60 0.45 10.47
CA GLN A 41 -22.94 -0.67 11.13
C GLN A 41 -23.97 -1.65 11.69
N LYS A 42 -23.69 -2.95 11.58
CA LYS A 42 -24.56 -4.02 12.07
C LYS A 42 -24.46 -4.17 13.60
N TYR A 43 -25.61 -4.26 14.25
CA TYR A 43 -25.74 -4.56 15.67
C TYR A 43 -26.28 -5.97 15.86
N PHE A 44 -25.93 -6.60 16.98
CA PHE A 44 -26.25 -7.98 17.32
C PHE A 44 -26.90 -8.09 18.69
N PRO A 45 -27.79 -9.07 18.93
CA PRO A 45 -28.41 -9.28 20.24
C PRO A 45 -27.41 -9.70 21.34
N SER A 46 -26.39 -10.50 20.94
CA SER A 46 -25.38 -11.06 21.84
C SER A 46 -23.99 -11.04 21.25
N PRO A 47 -22.92 -11.20 22.07
CA PRO A 47 -21.54 -11.39 21.54
C PRO A 47 -21.42 -12.68 20.72
N GLU A 48 -22.17 -13.72 21.08
CA GLU A 48 -22.20 -14.99 20.37
C GLU A 48 -22.78 -14.83 18.96
N ASP A 49 -23.87 -14.06 18.80
CA ASP A 49 -24.45 -13.76 17.50
C ASP A 49 -23.50 -12.90 16.65
N ALA A 50 -22.77 -11.98 17.27
CA ALA A 50 -21.76 -11.15 16.60
C ALA A 50 -20.59 -12.02 16.09
N LEU A 51 -20.07 -12.91 16.93
CA LEU A 51 -19.02 -13.86 16.54
C LEU A 51 -19.49 -14.78 15.42
N LYS A 52 -20.69 -15.34 15.53
CA LYS A 52 -21.30 -16.19 14.49
C LYS A 52 -21.39 -15.43 13.16
N GLY A 53 -21.91 -14.21 13.18
CA GLY A 53 -22.01 -13.37 11.98
C GLY A 53 -20.66 -13.07 11.33
N LEU A 54 -19.62 -12.80 12.14
CA LEU A 54 -18.24 -12.62 11.64
C LEU A 54 -17.72 -13.90 10.99
N VAL A 55 -17.83 -15.06 11.66
CA VAL A 55 -17.35 -16.35 11.15
C VAL A 55 -18.04 -16.73 9.84
N GLU A 56 -19.35 -16.52 9.74
CA GLU A 56 -20.12 -16.78 8.50
C GLU A 56 -19.66 -15.86 7.36
N ALA A 57 -19.52 -14.56 7.60
CA ALA A 57 -19.09 -13.60 6.60
C ALA A 57 -17.66 -13.86 6.12
N VAL A 58 -16.73 -14.23 7.04
CA VAL A 58 -15.35 -14.57 6.72
C VAL A 58 -15.29 -15.85 5.87
N LYS A 59 -15.97 -16.92 6.27
CA LYS A 59 -16.02 -18.20 5.53
C LYS A 59 -16.61 -18.03 4.13
N ALA A 60 -17.66 -17.22 4.00
CA ALA A 60 -18.29 -16.92 2.71
C ALA A 60 -17.48 -15.90 1.87
N LYS A 61 -16.43 -15.30 2.42
CA LYS A 61 -15.68 -14.17 1.83
C LYS A 61 -16.61 -13.03 1.40
N ASP A 62 -17.68 -12.82 2.17
CA ASP A 62 -18.73 -11.83 1.89
C ASP A 62 -18.26 -10.44 2.34
N LYS A 63 -17.69 -9.69 1.38
CA LYS A 63 -17.22 -8.33 1.61
C LYS A 63 -18.33 -7.38 2.07
N ALA A 64 -19.55 -7.55 1.55
CA ALA A 64 -20.66 -6.65 1.91
C ALA A 64 -21.11 -6.89 3.37
N ALA A 65 -21.17 -8.15 3.81
CA ALA A 65 -21.45 -8.50 5.19
C ALA A 65 -20.33 -7.98 6.13
N LEU A 66 -19.06 -8.13 5.76
CA LEU A 66 -17.93 -7.60 6.52
C LEU A 66 -17.95 -6.07 6.61
N ASP A 67 -18.27 -5.37 5.52
CA ASP A 67 -18.42 -3.92 5.52
C ASP A 67 -19.57 -3.46 6.43
N GLN A 68 -20.65 -4.21 6.56
CA GLN A 68 -21.71 -3.95 7.54
C GLN A 68 -21.29 -4.25 8.97
N ILE A 69 -20.56 -5.33 9.21
CA ILE A 69 -20.06 -5.72 10.54
C ILE A 69 -19.12 -4.67 11.09
N PHE A 70 -18.12 -4.25 10.31
CA PHE A 70 -17.11 -3.29 10.74
C PHE A 70 -17.53 -1.82 10.53
N GLY A 71 -18.61 -1.58 9.79
CA GLY A 71 -19.10 -0.24 9.50
C GLY A 71 -18.15 0.59 8.61
N PRO A 72 -18.35 1.93 8.55
CA PRO A 72 -17.60 2.81 7.66
C PRO A 72 -16.08 2.73 7.83
N SER A 73 -15.60 2.60 9.06
CA SER A 73 -14.18 2.52 9.42
C SER A 73 -13.51 1.21 9.00
N GLY A 74 -14.32 0.17 8.70
CA GLY A 74 -13.80 -1.12 8.23
C GLY A 74 -12.98 -1.03 6.94
N LYS A 75 -13.22 -0.02 6.11
CA LYS A 75 -12.44 0.21 4.88
C LYS A 75 -10.98 0.62 5.17
N GLU A 76 -10.74 1.26 6.30
CA GLU A 76 -9.42 1.71 6.71
C GLU A 76 -8.56 0.58 7.30
N LEU A 77 -9.17 -0.55 7.64
CA LEU A 77 -8.46 -1.74 8.12
C LEU A 77 -7.70 -2.47 7.01
N ARG A 78 -8.00 -2.20 5.74
CA ARG A 78 -7.37 -2.90 4.60
C ARG A 78 -6.07 -2.25 4.19
N SER A 79 -5.07 -3.05 3.84
CA SER A 79 -3.85 -2.55 3.22
C SER A 79 -4.16 -1.88 1.86
N SER A 80 -3.40 -0.83 1.53
CA SER A 80 -3.39 -0.24 0.18
C SER A 80 -2.66 -1.10 -0.84
N ASP A 81 -1.86 -2.07 -0.39
CA ASP A 81 -1.26 -3.12 -1.21
C ASP A 81 -2.29 -4.25 -1.38
N GLU A 82 -2.84 -4.40 -2.59
CA GLU A 82 -3.88 -5.38 -2.87
C GLU A 82 -3.43 -6.83 -2.64
N VAL A 83 -2.14 -7.12 -2.87
CA VAL A 83 -1.57 -8.46 -2.68
C VAL A 83 -1.49 -8.77 -1.19
N GLN A 84 -0.96 -7.82 -0.43
CA GLN A 84 -0.89 -7.93 1.03
C GLN A 84 -2.29 -8.05 1.64
N ALA A 85 -3.24 -7.19 1.23
CA ALA A 85 -4.62 -7.24 1.72
C ALA A 85 -5.29 -8.60 1.46
N ALA A 86 -4.99 -9.24 0.32
CA ALA A 86 -5.50 -10.58 0.02
C ALA A 86 -4.87 -11.64 0.92
N ASN A 87 -3.56 -11.59 1.15
CA ASN A 87 -2.85 -12.54 2.02
C ASN A 87 -3.29 -12.40 3.49
N GLU A 88 -3.35 -11.18 4.02
CA GLU A 88 -3.86 -10.90 5.37
C GLU A 88 -5.28 -11.48 5.57
N PHE A 89 -6.14 -11.33 4.56
CA PHE A 89 -7.49 -11.87 4.62
C PHE A 89 -7.54 -13.41 4.57
N GLU A 90 -6.70 -14.06 3.78
CA GLU A 90 -6.60 -15.54 3.76
C GLU A 90 -6.07 -16.08 5.08
N GLU A 91 -5.06 -15.45 5.67
CA GLU A 91 -4.54 -15.85 6.99
C GLU A 91 -5.58 -15.65 8.09
N PHE A 92 -6.26 -14.50 8.08
CA PHE A 92 -7.38 -14.25 9.00
C PHE A 92 -8.46 -15.33 8.87
N THR A 93 -8.84 -15.67 7.63
CA THR A 93 -9.83 -16.72 7.36
C THR A 93 -9.40 -18.07 7.90
N LYS A 94 -8.12 -18.43 7.74
CA LYS A 94 -7.56 -19.67 8.27
C LYS A 94 -7.63 -19.70 9.79
N HIS A 95 -7.17 -18.66 10.47
CA HIS A 95 -7.18 -18.62 11.94
C HIS A 95 -8.60 -18.61 12.52
N VAL A 96 -9.55 -17.90 11.89
CA VAL A 96 -10.97 -17.95 12.27
C VAL A 96 -11.56 -19.37 12.11
N ALA A 97 -11.14 -20.11 11.07
CA ALA A 97 -11.59 -21.48 10.85
C ALA A 97 -10.99 -22.48 11.84
N GLU A 98 -9.77 -22.25 12.32
CA GLU A 98 -9.09 -23.10 13.31
C GLU A 98 -9.82 -23.07 14.66
N LYS A 99 -10.03 -21.88 15.21
CA LYS A 99 -10.65 -21.70 16.52
C LYS A 99 -11.11 -20.24 16.72
N THR A 100 -12.25 -20.09 17.37
CA THR A 100 -12.69 -18.79 17.89
C THR A 100 -13.27 -18.95 19.29
N SER A 101 -13.02 -18.00 20.18
CA SER A 101 -13.60 -17.96 21.52
C SER A 101 -13.83 -16.53 21.99
N LEU A 102 -14.77 -16.36 22.91
CA LEU A 102 -15.10 -15.07 23.52
C LEU A 102 -14.47 -14.98 24.89
N VAL A 103 -13.75 -13.89 25.14
CA VAL A 103 -13.17 -13.58 26.46
C VAL A 103 -13.82 -12.32 26.99
N LYS A 104 -14.60 -12.46 28.04
CA LYS A 104 -15.30 -11.34 28.66
C LYS A 104 -14.32 -10.51 29.51
N GLU A 105 -14.16 -9.23 29.17
CA GLU A 105 -13.41 -8.28 30.00
C GLU A 105 -14.32 -7.67 31.08
N ASN A 106 -15.56 -7.32 30.69
CA ASN A 106 -16.60 -6.80 31.59
C ASN A 106 -17.99 -6.99 30.98
N ASP A 107 -19.05 -6.45 31.60
CA ASP A 107 -20.44 -6.63 31.14
C ASP A 107 -20.79 -5.91 29.83
N SER A 108 -19.90 -5.03 29.35
CA SER A 108 -20.08 -4.24 28.13
C SER A 108 -18.97 -4.43 27.10
N ARG A 109 -17.94 -5.27 27.38
CA ARG A 109 -16.80 -5.46 26.50
C ARG A 109 -16.33 -6.92 26.48
N VAL A 110 -16.18 -7.45 25.28
CA VAL A 110 -15.74 -8.82 25.01
C VAL A 110 -14.69 -8.78 23.94
N ILE A 111 -13.60 -9.55 24.08
CA ILE A 111 -12.56 -9.75 23.08
C ILE A 111 -12.78 -11.11 22.43
N ILE A 112 -12.64 -11.17 21.12
CA ILE A 112 -12.58 -12.43 20.36
C ILE A 112 -11.14 -12.91 20.34
N HIS A 113 -10.90 -14.16 20.75
CA HIS A 113 -9.64 -14.83 20.52
C HIS A 113 -9.77 -15.75 19.29
N ILE A 114 -8.80 -15.70 18.39
CA ILE A 114 -8.78 -16.48 17.14
C ILE A 114 -7.52 -17.34 17.03
N GLY A 115 -7.63 -18.43 16.26
CA GLY A 115 -6.55 -19.38 16.04
C GLY A 115 -6.26 -20.26 17.25
N ASN A 116 -5.41 -21.26 17.04
CA ASN A 116 -5.00 -22.21 18.08
C ASN A 116 -4.14 -21.54 19.18
N GLU A 117 -3.46 -20.44 18.84
CA GLU A 117 -2.66 -19.65 19.77
C GLU A 117 -3.50 -18.70 20.64
N ASN A 118 -4.83 -18.66 20.46
CA ASN A 118 -5.77 -17.79 21.14
C ASN A 118 -5.38 -16.30 21.00
N TRP A 119 -5.04 -15.89 19.79
CA TRP A 119 -4.61 -14.52 19.51
C TRP A 119 -5.77 -13.52 19.69
N PRO A 120 -5.60 -12.46 20.50
CA PRO A 120 -6.66 -11.50 20.73
C PRO A 120 -6.90 -10.63 19.48
N TYR A 121 -8.14 -10.69 18.97
CA TYR A 121 -8.54 -9.86 17.84
C TYR A 121 -8.60 -8.40 18.26
N PRO A 122 -7.96 -7.47 17.52
CA PRO A 122 -7.82 -6.08 17.97
C PRO A 122 -9.13 -5.32 18.10
N ILE A 123 -10.17 -5.70 17.34
CA ILE A 123 -11.47 -5.02 17.34
C ILE A 123 -12.38 -5.67 18.37
N PRO A 124 -12.67 -4.98 19.49
CA PRO A 124 -13.50 -5.55 20.54
C PRO A 124 -14.99 -5.53 20.16
N LEU A 125 -15.75 -6.44 20.76
CA LEU A 125 -17.20 -6.35 20.82
C LEU A 125 -17.60 -5.48 21.99
N VAL A 126 -18.43 -4.47 21.75
CA VAL A 126 -18.89 -3.51 22.76
C VAL A 126 -20.41 -3.44 22.78
N LYS A 127 -20.99 -3.31 23.99
CA LYS A 127 -22.42 -3.19 24.21
C LYS A 127 -22.86 -1.73 24.25
N LYS A 128 -23.83 -1.36 23.41
CA LYS A 128 -24.43 -0.04 23.36
C LYS A 128 -25.95 -0.17 23.21
N ASN A 129 -26.72 0.47 24.06
CA ASN A 129 -28.19 0.43 24.05
C ASN A 129 -28.76 -1.00 24.06
N GLY A 130 -28.14 -1.91 24.81
CA GLY A 130 -28.56 -3.31 24.91
C GLY A 130 -28.14 -4.23 23.79
N GLN A 131 -27.53 -3.72 22.73
CA GLN A 131 -27.03 -4.47 21.55
C GLN A 131 -25.51 -4.44 21.48
N TRP A 132 -24.92 -5.42 20.79
CA TRP A 132 -23.47 -5.58 20.61
C TRP A 132 -23.07 -5.20 19.19
N PHE A 133 -21.86 -4.62 19.04
CA PHE A 133 -21.26 -4.26 17.77
C PHE A 133 -19.74 -4.35 17.85
N PHE A 134 -19.07 -4.43 16.70
CA PHE A 134 -17.63 -4.36 16.62
C PHE A 134 -17.18 -2.91 16.71
N ASP A 135 -16.48 -2.52 17.77
CA ASP A 135 -15.93 -1.18 17.93
C ASP A 135 -14.66 -1.03 17.07
N THR A 136 -14.88 -0.84 15.79
CA THR A 136 -13.81 -0.77 14.78
C THR A 136 -12.89 0.42 15.03
N GLU A 137 -13.41 1.54 15.50
CA GLU A 137 -12.59 2.71 15.83
C GLU A 137 -11.61 2.42 16.96
N ALA A 138 -12.06 1.71 18.00
CA ALA A 138 -11.20 1.34 19.13
C ALA A 138 -10.09 0.35 18.74
N GLY A 139 -10.33 -0.51 17.74
CA GLY A 139 -9.34 -1.50 17.28
C GLY A 139 -8.49 -1.07 16.10
N LYS A 140 -8.88 -0.02 15.41
CA LYS A 140 -8.25 0.42 14.15
C LYS A 140 -6.78 0.76 14.31
N GLU A 141 -6.42 1.52 15.34
CA GLU A 141 -5.04 1.92 15.59
C GLU A 141 -4.13 0.71 15.80
N GLU A 142 -4.59 -0.28 16.55
CA GLU A 142 -3.83 -1.51 16.80
C GLU A 142 -3.62 -2.33 15.50
N VAL A 143 -4.66 -2.45 14.64
CA VAL A 143 -4.54 -3.11 13.33
C VAL A 143 -3.51 -2.41 12.46
N LEU A 144 -3.56 -1.07 12.40
CA LEU A 144 -2.60 -0.28 11.62
C LEU A 144 -1.17 -0.40 12.18
N ASN A 145 -1.01 -0.31 13.51
CA ASN A 145 0.31 -0.41 14.14
C ASN A 145 0.98 -1.77 13.89
N ARG A 146 0.22 -2.87 13.96
CA ARG A 146 0.74 -4.21 13.64
C ARG A 146 1.21 -4.30 12.19
N ARG A 147 0.38 -3.86 11.23
CA ARG A 147 0.75 -3.83 9.81
C ARG A 147 1.98 -2.96 9.56
N ILE A 148 2.01 -1.74 10.09
CA ILE A 148 3.16 -0.84 9.97
C ILE A 148 4.42 -1.53 10.48
N GLY A 149 4.36 -2.20 11.63
CA GLY A 149 5.49 -2.92 12.18
C GLY A 149 6.01 -4.03 11.25
N GLU A 150 5.12 -4.84 10.68
CA GLU A 150 5.47 -5.91 9.74
C GLU A 150 6.05 -5.37 8.43
N ASP A 151 5.45 -4.32 7.88
CA ASP A 151 5.91 -3.67 6.65
C ASP A 151 7.29 -3.03 6.83
N GLU A 152 7.54 -2.37 7.97
CA GLU A 152 8.83 -1.78 8.32
C GLU A 152 9.92 -2.84 8.49
N LEU A 153 9.61 -3.96 9.15
CA LEU A 153 10.52 -5.10 9.28
C LEU A 153 10.88 -5.69 7.91
N THR A 154 9.90 -5.83 7.04
CA THR A 154 10.11 -6.30 5.66
C THR A 154 10.96 -5.32 4.86
N ALA A 155 10.70 -4.01 4.97
CA ALA A 155 11.49 -2.98 4.29
C ALA A 155 12.97 -3.00 4.74
N MET A 156 13.24 -3.19 6.03
CA MET A 156 14.59 -3.36 6.55
C MET A 156 15.28 -4.63 6.03
N LEU A 157 14.53 -5.75 5.95
CA LEU A 157 15.04 -6.99 5.36
C LEU A 157 15.42 -6.79 3.88
N VAL A 158 14.59 -6.10 3.10
CA VAL A 158 14.89 -5.77 1.69
C VAL A 158 16.13 -4.89 1.60
N CYS A 159 16.30 -3.89 2.47
CA CYS A 159 17.51 -3.06 2.51
C CYS A 159 18.77 -3.91 2.73
N ARG A 160 18.75 -4.85 3.67
CA ARG A 160 19.89 -5.76 3.94
C ARG A 160 20.13 -6.73 2.78
N THR A 161 19.07 -7.26 2.18
CA THR A 161 19.14 -8.15 1.01
C THR A 161 19.71 -7.42 -0.21
N TYR A 162 19.34 -6.17 -0.42
CA TYR A 162 19.91 -5.31 -1.47
C TYR A 162 21.44 -5.16 -1.32
N VAL A 163 21.94 -4.92 -0.10
CA VAL A 163 23.38 -4.83 0.13
C VAL A 163 24.10 -6.12 -0.21
N LYS A 164 23.55 -7.28 0.16
CA LYS A 164 24.11 -8.58 -0.20
C LYS A 164 24.13 -8.77 -1.71
N ALA A 165 23.02 -8.47 -2.38
CA ALA A 165 22.87 -8.59 -3.82
C ALA A 165 23.85 -7.71 -4.59
N GLN A 166 24.09 -6.48 -4.14
CA GLN A 166 25.08 -5.58 -4.75
C GLN A 166 26.51 -6.10 -4.59
N ARG A 167 26.85 -6.62 -3.42
CA ARG A 167 28.17 -7.23 -3.16
C ARG A 167 28.41 -8.49 -3.99
N GLU A 168 27.37 -9.25 -4.27
CA GLU A 168 27.44 -10.41 -5.19
C GLU A 168 27.58 -9.95 -6.63
N TYR A 169 26.79 -8.96 -7.04
CA TYR A 169 26.75 -8.48 -8.42
C TYR A 169 28.12 -7.95 -8.89
N ILE A 170 28.85 -7.17 -8.07
CA ILE A 170 30.14 -6.58 -8.44
C ILE A 170 31.26 -7.61 -8.64
N LEU A 171 31.08 -8.86 -8.21
CA LEU A 171 32.12 -9.89 -8.37
C LEU A 171 32.32 -10.35 -9.82
N LYS A 172 31.45 -9.93 -10.73
CA LYS A 172 31.49 -10.32 -12.14
C LYS A 172 31.10 -9.14 -13.04
N ASP A 173 31.84 -9.01 -14.13
CA ASP A 173 31.44 -8.17 -15.26
C ASP A 173 30.25 -8.81 -16.00
N TRP A 174 29.06 -8.23 -15.81
CA TRP A 174 27.80 -8.78 -16.34
C TRP A 174 27.39 -8.19 -17.68
N ASP A 175 27.92 -7.04 -18.06
CA ASP A 175 27.61 -6.33 -19.30
C ASP A 175 28.75 -6.37 -20.31
N GLY A 176 29.94 -6.87 -19.89
CA GLY A 176 31.07 -7.14 -20.77
C GLY A 176 31.86 -5.90 -21.18
N ASP A 177 31.78 -4.83 -20.38
CA ASP A 177 32.51 -3.58 -20.63
C ASP A 177 33.95 -3.56 -20.04
N GLY A 178 34.35 -4.64 -19.34
CA GLY A 178 35.66 -4.77 -18.70
C GLY A 178 35.74 -4.12 -17.32
N ILE A 179 34.64 -3.60 -16.78
CA ILE A 179 34.60 -2.90 -15.49
C ILE A 179 33.73 -3.67 -14.49
N LEU A 180 34.27 -3.94 -13.30
CA LEU A 180 33.48 -4.46 -12.20
C LEU A 180 32.71 -3.30 -11.54
N ALA A 181 31.39 -3.27 -11.71
CA ALA A 181 30.53 -2.20 -11.21
C ALA A 181 29.33 -2.76 -10.42
N TYR A 182 28.76 -1.95 -9.56
CA TYR A 182 27.47 -2.25 -8.91
C TYR A 182 26.30 -2.03 -9.86
N ALA A 183 25.21 -2.76 -9.65
CA ALA A 183 24.02 -2.61 -10.45
C ALA A 183 23.31 -1.27 -10.23
N GLN A 184 23.00 -0.58 -11.31
CA GLN A 184 22.28 0.70 -11.28
C GLN A 184 20.76 0.51 -11.32
N LYS A 185 20.29 -0.73 -11.44
CA LYS A 185 18.86 -1.10 -11.54
C LYS A 185 18.55 -2.25 -10.62
N LEU A 186 17.38 -2.23 -10.01
CA LEU A 186 16.87 -3.39 -9.27
C LEU A 186 16.52 -4.53 -10.23
N ARG A 187 15.96 -4.20 -11.42
CA ARG A 187 15.66 -5.17 -12.48
C ARG A 187 16.45 -4.86 -13.74
N SER A 188 17.00 -5.91 -14.34
CA SER A 188 17.67 -5.82 -15.63
C SER A 188 16.68 -5.50 -16.76
N ASP A 189 17.17 -4.82 -17.78
CA ASP A 189 16.48 -4.67 -19.04
C ASP A 189 16.27 -6.05 -19.71
N PRO A 190 15.24 -6.23 -20.55
CA PRO A 190 15.01 -7.49 -21.25
C PRO A 190 16.27 -7.95 -22.02
N GLY A 191 16.70 -9.20 -21.76
CA GLY A 191 17.88 -9.78 -22.42
C GLY A 191 19.23 -9.29 -21.91
N LYS A 192 19.26 -8.40 -20.89
CA LYS A 192 20.49 -7.91 -20.26
C LYS A 192 20.62 -8.41 -18.82
N ARG A 193 21.83 -8.23 -18.26
CA ARG A 193 22.14 -8.49 -16.85
C ARG A 193 22.64 -7.22 -16.13
N ASN A 194 22.09 -6.06 -16.48
CA ASN A 194 22.45 -4.74 -15.99
C ASN A 194 21.63 -4.27 -14.77
N GLY A 195 21.13 -5.21 -13.97
CA GLY A 195 20.37 -4.98 -12.73
C GLY A 195 20.46 -6.20 -11.83
N LEU A 196 20.00 -6.11 -10.60
CA LEU A 196 20.11 -7.17 -9.58
C LEU A 196 19.18 -8.36 -9.80
N PHE A 197 18.17 -8.22 -10.64
CA PHE A 197 17.25 -9.30 -11.00
C PHE A 197 17.13 -9.44 -12.52
N TRP A 198 17.29 -10.67 -13.02
CA TRP A 198 16.97 -11.11 -14.37
C TRP A 198 16.37 -12.52 -14.34
N ARG A 199 15.64 -12.88 -15.37
CA ARG A 199 15.19 -14.27 -15.57
C ARG A 199 16.35 -15.09 -16.11
N HIS A 200 16.53 -16.29 -15.60
CA HIS A 200 17.52 -17.24 -16.07
C HIS A 200 16.86 -18.59 -16.36
N ALA A 201 17.38 -19.32 -17.33
CA ALA A 201 17.02 -20.70 -17.59
C ALA A 201 17.78 -21.65 -16.64
N GLN A 202 17.37 -22.91 -16.61
CA GLN A 202 18.07 -23.92 -15.82
C GLN A 202 19.52 -24.06 -16.30
N GLY A 203 20.48 -23.98 -15.40
CA GLY A 203 21.91 -24.04 -15.70
C GLY A 203 22.57 -22.69 -15.99
N GLU A 204 21.81 -21.60 -16.07
CA GLU A 204 22.35 -20.25 -16.15
C GLU A 204 22.56 -19.66 -14.75
N ALA A 205 23.43 -18.63 -14.67
CA ALA A 205 23.68 -17.93 -13.43
C ALA A 205 22.40 -17.27 -12.88
N ALA A 206 22.09 -17.58 -11.63
CA ALA A 206 20.98 -16.96 -10.90
C ALA A 206 21.23 -15.45 -10.71
N SER A 207 20.17 -14.68 -10.60
CA SER A 207 20.27 -13.25 -10.30
C SER A 207 20.38 -13.03 -8.79
N PRO A 208 21.17 -12.02 -8.33
CA PRO A 208 21.38 -11.77 -6.89
C PRO A 208 20.12 -11.51 -6.08
N LEU A 209 19.07 -10.94 -6.67
CA LEU A 209 17.74 -10.79 -6.05
C LEU A 209 16.76 -11.92 -6.41
N GLY A 210 17.25 -13.04 -6.98
CA GLY A 210 16.40 -14.14 -7.45
C GLY A 210 15.52 -14.73 -6.36
N GLU A 211 16.06 -14.99 -5.18
CA GLU A 211 15.34 -15.54 -4.03
C GLU A 211 14.25 -14.59 -3.52
N LEU A 212 14.56 -13.30 -3.35
CA LEU A 212 13.58 -12.29 -2.93
C LEU A 212 12.40 -12.18 -3.92
N VAL A 213 12.70 -12.19 -5.22
CA VAL A 213 11.66 -12.14 -6.25
C VAL A 213 10.87 -13.44 -6.32
N ALA A 214 11.49 -14.59 -6.08
CA ALA A 214 10.80 -15.88 -6.00
C ALA A 214 9.83 -15.89 -4.81
N GLN A 215 10.25 -15.43 -3.65
CA GLN A 215 9.38 -15.30 -2.48
C GLN A 215 8.21 -14.35 -2.74
N ALA A 216 8.46 -13.15 -3.27
CA ALA A 216 7.43 -12.21 -3.64
C ALA A 216 6.39 -12.81 -4.63
N ARG A 217 6.81 -13.70 -5.54
CA ARG A 217 5.90 -14.41 -6.45
C ARG A 217 5.05 -15.45 -5.75
N ILE A 218 5.59 -16.17 -4.76
CA ILE A 218 4.83 -17.11 -3.93
C ILE A 218 3.75 -16.35 -3.17
N GLU A 219 4.05 -15.19 -2.65
CA GLU A 219 3.11 -14.31 -1.94
C GLU A 219 2.06 -13.68 -2.88
N GLY A 220 2.17 -13.83 -4.20
CA GLY A 220 1.16 -13.37 -5.14
C GLY A 220 1.54 -12.13 -5.97
N TYR A 221 2.72 -11.55 -5.76
CA TYR A 221 3.28 -10.47 -6.59
C TYR A 221 3.68 -11.01 -7.99
N LYS A 222 2.68 -11.56 -8.72
CA LYS A 222 2.90 -12.36 -9.95
C LYS A 222 3.27 -11.53 -11.18
N LYS A 223 2.97 -10.23 -11.17
CA LYS A 223 3.26 -9.39 -12.33
C LYS A 223 4.66 -8.79 -12.18
N GLU A 224 5.58 -9.20 -13.03
CA GLU A 224 6.92 -8.58 -13.14
C GLU A 224 6.88 -7.06 -13.35
N LYS A 225 5.73 -6.57 -13.76
CA LYS A 225 5.41 -5.16 -13.88
C LYS A 225 5.24 -4.47 -12.51
N THR A 226 5.12 -5.24 -11.43
CA THR A 226 4.62 -4.75 -10.14
C THR A 226 5.72 -4.21 -9.25
N VAL A 227 6.89 -4.83 -9.20
CA VAL A 227 7.95 -4.45 -8.25
C VAL A 227 8.94 -3.43 -8.83
N PHE A 228 9.08 -3.33 -10.19
CA PHE A 228 10.17 -2.57 -10.82
C PHE A 228 9.77 -1.78 -12.08
N LYS A 229 8.50 -1.31 -12.22
CA LYS A 229 8.03 -0.49 -13.34
C LYS A 229 8.22 1.02 -13.08
N GLU A 230 7.97 1.82 -14.16
CA GLU A 230 7.88 3.29 -14.14
C GLU A 230 6.82 3.83 -13.17
N GLN A 231 5.80 3.01 -12.83
CA GLN A 231 4.95 3.20 -11.65
C GLN A 231 5.05 1.93 -10.81
N PRO A 232 5.96 1.88 -9.85
CA PRO A 232 6.14 0.72 -9.00
C PRO A 232 4.88 0.46 -8.18
N VAL A 233 4.46 -0.81 -8.11
CA VAL A 233 3.52 -1.28 -7.10
C VAL A 233 4.33 -1.48 -5.82
N PRO A 234 3.81 -1.07 -4.67
CA PRO A 234 4.51 -1.29 -3.42
C PRO A 234 4.72 -2.79 -3.16
N PHE A 235 5.80 -3.12 -2.51
CA PHE A 235 6.07 -4.45 -1.96
C PHE A 235 5.99 -4.37 -0.44
N HIS A 236 5.03 -5.08 0.17
CA HIS A 236 4.68 -4.93 1.58
C HIS A 236 4.59 -3.46 2.00
N GLY A 237 3.73 -2.72 1.30
CA GLY A 237 3.48 -1.32 1.57
C GLY A 237 4.61 -0.34 1.29
N TYR A 238 5.79 -0.77 0.79
CA TYR A 238 6.98 0.06 0.58
C TYR A 238 7.41 0.17 -0.88
N TYR A 239 7.95 1.32 -1.24
CA TYR A 239 8.69 1.57 -2.47
C TYR A 239 10.19 1.57 -2.21
N PHE A 240 10.97 1.18 -3.24
CA PHE A 240 12.43 1.09 -3.18
C PHE A 240 13.06 1.82 -4.35
N LYS A 241 14.06 2.66 -4.06
CA LYS A 241 14.76 3.45 -5.08
C LYS A 241 16.27 3.44 -4.82
N ILE A 242 17.06 3.18 -5.86
CA ILE A 242 18.53 3.25 -5.79
C ILE A 242 18.95 4.72 -5.67
N LEU A 243 19.88 4.98 -4.75
CA LEU A 243 20.55 6.25 -4.57
C LEU A 243 21.90 6.21 -5.29
N THR A 244 22.21 7.27 -6.02
CA THR A 244 23.39 7.34 -6.91
C THR A 244 24.53 8.16 -6.35
N LYS A 245 24.38 8.74 -5.15
CA LYS A 245 25.31 9.65 -4.50
C LYS A 245 25.37 9.39 -3.02
N GLN A 246 26.42 9.89 -2.36
CA GLN A 246 26.39 10.14 -0.92
C GLN A 246 26.58 11.62 -0.60
N GLY A 247 26.10 12.03 0.59
CA GLY A 247 26.24 13.38 1.09
C GLY A 247 27.43 13.54 2.04
N GLU A 248 27.53 14.72 2.59
CA GLU A 248 28.68 15.14 3.40
C GLU A 248 28.72 14.54 4.81
N HIS A 249 27.57 14.10 5.35
CA HIS A 249 27.50 13.44 6.66
C HIS A 249 27.92 11.95 6.61
N THR A 250 28.22 11.45 5.42
CA THR A 250 28.71 10.09 5.23
C THR A 250 30.24 10.06 5.30
N PRO A 251 30.86 9.07 5.99
CA PRO A 251 32.30 8.92 5.96
C PRO A 251 32.85 8.82 4.54
N GLY A 252 33.82 9.71 4.21
CA GLY A 252 34.34 9.90 2.86
C GLY A 252 33.82 11.17 2.18
N GLY A 253 32.83 11.86 2.80
CA GLY A 253 32.28 13.11 2.28
C GLY A 253 31.37 12.91 1.08
N LYS A 254 31.00 14.00 0.43
CA LYS A 254 30.08 14.03 -0.70
C LYS A 254 30.77 13.59 -2.00
N TYR A 255 30.21 12.58 -2.68
CA TYR A 255 30.62 12.19 -4.03
C TYR A 255 29.54 11.38 -4.76
N ASP A 256 29.69 11.26 -6.08
CA ASP A 256 28.82 10.45 -6.91
C ASP A 256 29.28 8.98 -6.91
N TYR A 257 28.32 8.04 -6.81
CA TYR A 257 28.62 6.61 -6.93
C TYR A 257 28.86 6.19 -8.37
N ILE A 258 28.31 6.95 -9.33
CA ILE A 258 28.46 6.69 -10.77
C ILE A 258 29.61 7.53 -11.31
N ILE A 259 30.63 6.86 -11.84
CA ILE A 259 31.83 7.47 -12.44
C ILE A 259 31.95 6.94 -13.87
N ASN A 260 31.97 7.83 -14.85
CA ASN A 260 32.03 7.49 -16.29
C ASN A 260 30.95 6.48 -16.73
N GLY A 261 29.75 6.62 -16.15
CA GLY A 261 28.62 5.74 -16.49
C GLY A 261 28.52 4.47 -15.63
N ASN A 262 29.58 4.09 -14.90
CA ASN A 262 29.64 2.88 -14.09
C ASN A 262 29.52 3.19 -12.60
N MET A 263 28.70 2.44 -11.87
CA MET A 263 28.51 2.58 -10.43
C MET A 263 29.66 1.88 -9.69
N VAL A 264 30.79 2.56 -9.56
CA VAL A 264 32.02 2.02 -8.93
C VAL A 264 32.35 2.68 -7.59
N GLY A 265 31.81 3.87 -7.31
CA GLY A 265 32.12 4.61 -6.07
C GLY A 265 31.37 4.07 -4.84
N GLY A 266 30.35 3.25 -5.04
CA GLY A 266 29.47 2.73 -3.99
C GLY A 266 28.04 2.57 -4.49
N PHE A 267 27.12 2.36 -3.56
CA PHE A 267 25.69 2.26 -3.85
C PHE A 267 24.85 2.69 -2.65
N GLY A 268 23.60 3.03 -2.88
CA GLY A 268 22.63 3.30 -1.82
C GLY A 268 21.23 2.90 -2.23
N LEU A 269 20.36 2.74 -1.25
CA LEU A 269 18.93 2.47 -1.41
C LEU A 269 18.15 3.33 -0.43
N VAL A 270 17.00 3.84 -0.85
CA VAL A 270 15.95 4.35 0.02
C VAL A 270 14.72 3.46 -0.09
N ALA A 271 14.17 3.07 1.06
CA ALA A 271 12.88 2.40 1.19
C ALA A 271 11.91 3.34 1.92
N PHE A 272 10.74 3.58 1.36
CA PHE A 272 9.77 4.52 1.92
C PHE A 272 8.33 4.03 1.74
N PRO A 273 7.42 4.31 2.71
CA PRO A 273 6.06 3.83 2.66
C PRO A 273 5.27 4.42 1.48
N SER A 274 4.44 3.59 0.87
CA SER A 274 3.53 4.01 -0.21
C SER A 274 2.42 4.94 0.30
N ASN A 275 2.09 4.81 1.60
CA ASN A 275 1.12 5.65 2.29
C ASN A 275 1.58 5.87 3.73
N TRP A 276 2.17 7.03 3.99
CA TRP A 276 2.63 7.39 5.32
C TRP A 276 1.51 7.31 6.37
N GLY A 277 1.81 6.70 7.53
CA GLY A 277 0.85 6.46 8.60
C GLY A 277 -0.15 5.32 8.35
N LYS A 278 -0.08 4.62 7.20
CA LYS A 278 -0.92 3.45 6.89
C LYS A 278 -0.14 2.20 6.51
N SER A 279 0.87 2.34 5.67
CA SER A 279 1.78 1.24 5.28
C SER A 279 3.16 1.36 5.91
N GLY A 280 3.43 2.43 6.61
CA GLY A 280 4.69 2.68 7.31
C GLY A 280 4.77 4.11 7.79
N VAL A 281 5.60 4.35 8.78
CA VAL A 281 5.93 5.68 9.31
C VAL A 281 7.38 6.02 8.98
N MET A 282 8.28 5.03 9.05
CA MET A 282 9.71 5.25 8.85
C MET A 282 10.12 5.11 7.40
N THR A 283 11.04 5.96 6.98
CA THR A 283 11.83 5.83 5.74
C THR A 283 13.19 5.27 6.12
N PHE A 284 13.68 4.30 5.35
CA PHE A 284 14.96 3.64 5.58
C PHE A 284 15.94 3.98 4.48
N ILE A 285 17.20 4.21 4.83
CA ILE A 285 18.30 4.34 3.88
C ILE A 285 19.45 3.39 4.25
N VAL A 286 20.12 2.85 3.23
CA VAL A 286 21.26 1.96 3.38
C VAL A 286 22.29 2.22 2.28
N ASN A 287 23.58 1.99 2.56
CA ASN A 287 24.64 2.01 1.56
C ASN A 287 25.56 0.77 1.67
N GLN A 288 26.68 0.77 0.93
CA GLN A 288 27.66 -0.32 0.88
C GLN A 288 28.21 -0.76 2.24
N ARG A 289 28.08 0.08 3.28
CA ARG A 289 28.49 -0.26 4.65
C ARG A 289 27.51 -1.20 5.35
N GLY A 290 26.28 -1.34 4.81
CA GLY A 290 25.25 -2.24 5.32
C GLY A 290 24.49 -1.74 6.55
N LYS A 291 24.81 -0.54 7.05
CA LYS A 291 24.09 0.08 8.17
C LYS A 291 22.80 0.70 7.66
N VAL A 292 21.67 0.25 8.20
CA VAL A 292 20.35 0.80 7.89
C VAL A 292 20.05 1.94 8.85
N TYR A 293 19.71 3.10 8.31
CA TYR A 293 19.24 4.26 9.09
C TYR A 293 17.78 4.49 8.80
N GLN A 294 17.05 5.02 9.78
CA GLN A 294 15.62 5.33 9.69
C GLN A 294 15.33 6.77 10.09
N LYS A 295 14.29 7.33 9.47
CA LYS A 295 13.75 8.65 9.81
C LYS A 295 12.27 8.74 9.45
N ASN A 296 11.48 9.35 10.32
CA ASN A 296 10.12 9.75 9.98
C ASN A 296 10.17 11.06 9.19
N LEU A 297 9.84 11.01 7.90
CA LEU A 297 9.80 12.19 7.02
C LEU A 297 8.43 12.90 7.04
N GLY A 298 7.43 12.35 7.77
CA GLY A 298 6.10 12.94 7.88
C GLY A 298 5.22 12.74 6.66
N PRO A 299 4.11 13.49 6.55
CA PRO A 299 3.12 13.33 5.48
C PRO A 299 3.68 13.51 4.06
N ASP A 300 4.76 14.29 3.91
CA ASP A 300 5.41 14.55 2.62
C ASP A 300 6.45 13.47 2.22
N THR A 301 6.49 12.34 2.93
CA THR A 301 7.47 11.26 2.72
C THR A 301 7.60 10.85 1.25
N MET A 302 6.49 10.66 0.56
CA MET A 302 6.49 10.25 -0.86
C MET A 302 7.28 11.23 -1.73
N LYS A 303 7.00 12.52 -1.61
CA LYS A 303 7.66 13.56 -2.38
C LYS A 303 9.16 13.64 -2.05
N ILE A 304 9.48 13.71 -0.76
CA ILE A 304 10.88 13.83 -0.29
C ILE A 304 11.72 12.63 -0.76
N ALA A 305 11.20 11.40 -0.59
CA ALA A 305 11.92 10.19 -0.96
C ALA A 305 12.06 10.02 -2.49
N GLN A 306 11.06 10.41 -3.27
CA GLN A 306 11.16 10.41 -4.74
C GLN A 306 12.22 11.39 -5.26
N GLU A 307 12.40 12.54 -4.62
CA GLU A 307 13.42 13.53 -4.96
C GLU A 307 14.80 13.18 -4.40
N MET A 308 14.89 12.33 -3.38
CA MET A 308 16.15 11.94 -2.73
C MET A 308 17.09 11.24 -3.71
N GLN A 309 18.31 11.73 -3.87
CA GLN A 309 19.36 11.17 -4.72
C GLN A 309 20.56 10.68 -3.94
N SER A 310 20.75 11.18 -2.72
CA SER A 310 21.93 10.95 -1.91
C SER A 310 21.63 10.12 -0.66
N TYR A 311 22.48 9.16 -0.37
CA TYR A 311 22.56 8.58 0.95
C TYR A 311 23.33 9.55 1.87
N ASP A 312 22.61 10.18 2.80
CA ASP A 312 23.19 11.19 3.68
C ASP A 312 22.52 11.18 5.08
N PRO A 313 22.85 10.21 5.93
CA PRO A 313 22.31 10.14 7.27
C PRO A 313 22.96 11.18 8.19
N ASP A 314 22.36 12.37 8.26
CA ASP A 314 22.68 13.39 9.23
C ASP A 314 22.26 13.00 10.67
N GLU A 315 22.42 13.89 11.64
CA GLU A 315 22.07 13.68 13.05
C GLU A 315 20.58 13.39 13.31
N THR A 316 19.72 13.69 12.35
CA THR A 316 18.26 13.44 12.43
C THR A 316 17.87 12.01 12.04
N TRP A 317 18.79 11.24 11.48
CA TRP A 317 18.61 9.83 11.17
C TRP A 317 19.08 8.94 12.31
N THR A 318 18.29 7.95 12.66
CA THR A 318 18.61 7.00 13.72
C THR A 318 19.08 5.67 13.12
N LEU A 319 20.21 5.15 13.62
CA LEU A 319 20.68 3.82 13.25
C LEU A 319 19.69 2.77 13.76
N VAL A 320 19.24 1.90 12.86
CA VAL A 320 18.42 0.73 13.24
C VAL A 320 19.28 -0.24 14.03
N LYS A 321 18.81 -0.61 15.22
CA LYS A 321 19.45 -1.65 16.03
C LYS A 321 19.23 -3.02 15.39
N GLU A 322 20.26 -3.86 15.40
CA GLU A 322 20.19 -5.26 14.95
C GLU A 322 19.44 -6.13 15.95
#